data_6ed96a3bd97253d572804a47bb8590c7
#
_entry.id   6ed96a3bd97253d572804a47bb8590c7
#
_cell.length_a   1.000
_cell.length_b   1.000
_cell.length_c   1.000
_cell.angle_alpha   90.00
_cell.angle_beta   90.00
_cell.angle_gamma   90.00
#
_symmetry.space_group_name_H-M   'P 1'
#
loop_
_entity.id
_entity.type
_entity.pdbx_description
1 polymer ?
#
loop_
_entity_poly.entity_id
_entity_poly.type
_entity_poly.pdbx_seq_one_letter_code
_entity_poly.pdbx_strand_id
1 'polypeptide(L)'
;MELQLIQQKIHEIKGVRVMLDQDLAKLYGIEVKQLNLAVKRNIKRFPSDFMFQLNKEESDSLRFQIETLKSTRGAHSKYLPYVFTEHGIAMLSGILNSETAILVNIEIIRAFIALRQYYLNYKDIEQRVDNIEDDINSIYHTLDYLVAQKAIDEKPPNRIGFRLG
;
A
#
# COMPACT_ATOMS: atom_id res chain seq x y z
N MET A 1 12.18 5.14 18.52
CA MET A 1 11.00 4.26 18.28
C MET A 1 11.29 3.48 17.00
N GLU A 2 11.02 2.18 16.96
CA GLU A 2 11.32 1.40 15.75
C GLU A 2 10.39 1.83 14.60
N LEU A 3 10.98 2.25 13.49
CA LEU A 3 10.28 2.72 12.29
C LEU A 3 9.21 1.71 11.79
N GLN A 4 9.53 0.41 11.88
CA GLN A 4 8.63 -0.67 11.48
C GLN A 4 7.33 -0.70 12.30
N LEU A 5 7.40 -0.40 13.61
CA LEU A 5 6.20 -0.35 14.45
C LEU A 5 5.27 0.80 14.06
N ILE A 6 5.82 1.91 13.59
CA ILE A 6 5.04 3.05 13.09
C ILE A 6 4.43 2.69 11.73
N GLN A 7 5.20 2.07 10.84
CA GLN A 7 4.72 1.66 9.51
C GLN A 7 3.51 0.72 9.59
N GLN A 8 3.48 -0.21 10.58
CA GLN A 8 2.35 -1.12 10.80
C GLN A 8 1.04 -0.41 11.23
N LYS A 9 1.12 0.86 11.62
CA LYS A 9 -0.02 1.70 12.01
C LYS A 9 -0.51 2.61 10.88
N ILE A 10 0.17 2.58 9.74
CA ILE A 10 -0.23 3.29 8.54
C ILE A 10 -1.08 2.34 7.69
N HIS A 11 -2.33 2.73 7.46
CA HIS A 11 -3.30 1.97 6.69
C HIS A 11 -3.60 2.65 5.37
N GLU A 12 -4.02 1.89 4.37
CA GLU A 12 -4.52 2.46 3.12
C GLU A 12 -6.05 2.43 3.11
N ILE A 13 -6.67 3.59 2.99
CA ILE A 13 -8.12 3.75 2.94
C ILE A 13 -8.46 4.66 1.75
N LYS A 14 -9.29 4.18 0.84
CA LYS A 14 -9.65 4.89 -0.41
C LYS A 14 -8.44 5.30 -1.26
N GLY A 15 -7.38 4.47 -1.29
CA GLY A 15 -6.15 4.77 -2.01
C GLY A 15 -5.27 5.83 -1.34
N VAL A 16 -5.61 6.26 -0.12
CA VAL A 16 -4.82 7.23 0.65
C VAL A 16 -4.24 6.58 1.90
N ARG A 17 -2.97 6.82 2.16
CA ARG A 17 -2.30 6.35 3.37
C ARG A 17 -2.62 7.26 4.54
N VAL A 18 -3.11 6.64 5.60
CA VAL A 18 -3.60 7.33 6.79
C VAL A 18 -3.20 6.62 8.07
N MET A 19 -3.24 7.33 9.17
CA MET A 19 -3.09 6.79 10.52
C MET A 19 -4.32 7.14 11.36
N LEU A 20 -4.75 6.21 12.21
CA LEU A 20 -5.90 6.38 13.09
C LEU A 20 -5.57 7.35 14.25
N ASP A 21 -6.56 8.14 14.68
CA ASP A 21 -6.46 8.99 15.87
C ASP A 21 -6.07 8.23 17.13
N GLN A 22 -6.52 6.98 17.29
CA GLN A 22 -6.18 6.12 18.42
C GLN A 22 -4.70 5.75 18.43
N ASP A 23 -4.13 5.47 17.25
CA ASP A 23 -2.71 5.13 17.15
C ASP A 23 -1.82 6.37 17.32
N LEU A 24 -2.24 7.50 16.74
CA LEU A 24 -1.56 8.78 16.95
C LEU A 24 -1.57 9.19 18.41
N ALA A 25 -2.72 9.10 19.10
CA ALA A 25 -2.81 9.43 20.52
C ALA A 25 -1.85 8.57 21.36
N LYS A 26 -1.75 7.25 21.07
CA LYS A 26 -0.79 6.35 21.74
C LYS A 26 0.65 6.76 21.47
N LEU A 27 1.00 7.12 20.23
CA LEU A 27 2.36 7.55 19.88
C LEU A 27 2.75 8.86 20.56
N TYR A 28 1.80 9.81 20.67
CA TYR A 28 2.02 11.07 21.37
C TYR A 28 1.94 10.97 22.90
N GLY A 29 1.51 9.82 23.43
CA GLY A 29 1.34 9.63 24.89
C GLY A 29 0.19 10.45 25.48
N ILE A 30 -0.86 10.71 24.70
CA ILE A 30 -2.04 11.47 25.11
C ILE A 30 -3.33 10.66 24.90
N GLU A 31 -4.41 11.12 25.51
CA GLU A 31 -5.72 10.51 25.26
C GLU A 31 -6.29 10.92 23.89
N VAL A 32 -7.01 10.00 23.22
CA VAL A 32 -7.71 10.27 21.93
C VAL A 32 -8.63 11.49 22.04
N LYS A 33 -9.29 11.64 23.18
CA LYS A 33 -10.17 12.78 23.44
C LYS A 33 -9.40 14.12 23.41
N GLN A 34 -8.19 14.15 23.98
CA GLN A 34 -7.32 15.33 23.98
C GLN A 34 -6.86 15.68 22.57
N LEU A 35 -6.40 14.68 21.79
CA LEU A 35 -6.01 14.84 20.41
C LEU A 35 -7.16 15.43 19.59
N ASN A 36 -8.33 14.81 19.66
CA ASN A 36 -9.50 15.24 18.88
C ASN A 36 -10.03 16.62 19.31
N LEU A 37 -9.90 16.98 20.59
CA LEU A 37 -10.22 18.33 21.07
C LEU A 37 -9.24 19.38 20.51
N ALA A 38 -7.95 19.08 20.47
CA ALA A 38 -6.94 19.97 19.90
C ALA A 38 -7.20 20.20 18.40
N VAL A 39 -7.50 19.14 17.66
CA VAL A 39 -7.88 19.21 16.24
C VAL A 39 -9.15 20.04 16.05
N LYS A 40 -10.20 19.78 16.84
CA LYS A 40 -11.48 20.50 16.75
C LYS A 40 -11.31 22.01 16.98
N ARG A 41 -10.46 22.41 17.92
CA ARG A 41 -10.13 23.83 18.18
C ARG A 41 -9.37 24.47 17.01
N ASN A 42 -8.72 23.67 16.17
CA ASN A 42 -7.90 24.12 15.05
C ASN A 42 -8.44 23.59 13.71
N ILE A 43 -9.72 23.31 13.60
CA ILE A 43 -10.33 22.58 12.46
C ILE A 43 -10.03 23.20 11.10
N LYS A 44 -9.84 24.53 11.03
CA LYS A 44 -9.47 25.23 9.79
C LYS A 44 -8.12 24.77 9.18
N ARG A 45 -7.28 24.09 9.97
CA ARG A 45 -5.99 23.53 9.53
C ARG A 45 -6.11 22.12 8.97
N PHE A 46 -7.29 21.51 9.07
CA PHE A 46 -7.54 20.12 8.69
C PHE A 46 -8.65 20.04 7.63
N PRO A 47 -8.37 20.41 6.38
CA PRO A 47 -9.28 20.16 5.27
C PRO A 47 -9.48 18.65 5.06
N SER A 48 -10.48 18.27 4.26
CA SER A 48 -10.90 16.88 4.10
C SER A 48 -9.84 15.94 3.48
N ASP A 49 -8.85 16.49 2.80
CA ASP A 49 -7.68 15.77 2.27
C ASP A 49 -6.55 15.59 3.32
N PHE A 50 -6.63 16.29 4.47
CA PHE A 50 -5.68 16.12 5.58
C PHE A 50 -6.22 15.21 6.67
N MET A 51 -7.53 15.29 6.95
CA MET A 51 -8.21 14.50 7.97
C MET A 51 -9.66 14.26 7.56
N PHE A 52 -10.14 13.04 7.80
CA PHE A 52 -11.57 12.72 7.65
C PHE A 52 -12.00 11.68 8.68
N GLN A 53 -13.30 11.56 8.88
CA GLN A 53 -13.87 10.55 9.76
C GLN A 53 -14.28 9.33 8.93
N LEU A 54 -13.95 8.14 9.40
CA LEU A 54 -14.40 6.90 8.76
C LEU A 54 -15.91 6.74 8.92
N ASN A 55 -16.54 6.21 7.90
CA ASN A 55 -17.90 5.70 8.04
C ASN A 55 -17.88 4.30 8.71
N LYS A 56 -19.08 3.77 8.99
CA LYS A 56 -19.20 2.47 9.67
C LYS A 56 -18.59 1.33 8.88
N GLU A 57 -18.84 1.26 7.57
CA GLU A 57 -18.35 0.21 6.71
C GLU A 57 -16.81 0.21 6.62
N GLU A 58 -16.21 1.39 6.45
CA GLU A 58 -14.76 1.57 6.43
C GLU A 58 -14.12 1.20 7.78
N SER A 59 -14.74 1.60 8.87
CA SER A 59 -14.27 1.27 10.22
C SER A 59 -14.34 -0.22 10.50
N ASP A 60 -15.42 -0.89 10.09
CA ASP A 60 -15.60 -2.33 10.27
C ASP A 60 -14.63 -3.12 9.38
N SER A 61 -14.44 -2.72 8.12
CA SER A 61 -13.45 -3.32 7.20
C SER A 61 -12.02 -3.22 7.75
N LEU A 62 -11.63 -2.04 8.22
CA LEU A 62 -10.31 -1.83 8.80
C LEU A 62 -10.09 -2.66 10.06
N ARG A 63 -11.11 -2.76 10.92
CA ARG A 63 -11.06 -3.65 12.09
C ARG A 63 -10.84 -5.10 11.69
N PHE A 64 -11.61 -5.59 10.74
CA PHE A 64 -11.47 -6.96 10.26
C PHE A 64 -10.04 -7.24 9.77
N GLN A 65 -9.42 -6.31 9.03
CA GLN A 65 -8.03 -6.42 8.61
C GLN A 65 -7.05 -6.45 9.79
N ILE A 66 -7.27 -5.62 10.82
CA ILE A 66 -6.40 -5.56 12.00
C ILE A 66 -6.60 -6.77 12.91
N GLU A 67 -7.83 -7.26 13.08
CA GLU A 67 -8.17 -8.42 13.93
C GLU A 67 -7.70 -9.74 13.33
N THR A 68 -7.68 -9.90 12.00
CA THR A 68 -7.07 -11.05 11.34
C THR A 68 -5.55 -11.15 11.59
N LEU A 69 -4.90 -10.02 11.86
CA LEU A 69 -3.48 -9.96 12.21
C LEU A 69 -3.22 -10.09 13.72
N LYS A 70 -4.24 -9.85 14.55
CA LYS A 70 -4.14 -9.90 16.03
C LYS A 70 -5.31 -10.66 16.59
N SER A 71 -5.07 -11.83 17.15
CA SER A 71 -6.05 -12.71 17.82
C SER A 71 -6.71 -12.09 19.07
N THR A 72 -7.12 -10.83 19.04
CA THR A 72 -7.69 -10.13 20.20
C THR A 72 -9.09 -9.65 19.88
N ARG A 73 -10.10 -10.26 20.50
CA ARG A 73 -11.49 -9.80 20.50
C ARG A 73 -11.55 -8.41 21.15
N GLY A 74 -11.72 -7.38 20.34
CA GLY A 74 -11.86 -6.00 20.78
C GLY A 74 -13.31 -5.57 20.89
N ALA A 75 -13.64 -4.83 21.95
CA ALA A 75 -14.96 -4.27 22.23
C ALA A 75 -15.50 -3.43 21.07
N HIS A 76 -16.80 -3.57 20.76
CA HIS A 76 -17.52 -2.73 19.80
C HIS A 76 -17.48 -1.26 20.24
N SER A 77 -16.56 -0.47 19.74
CA SER A 77 -16.58 0.96 19.94
C SER A 77 -17.66 1.56 19.05
N LYS A 78 -18.61 2.28 19.66
CA LYS A 78 -19.61 3.09 18.93
C LYS A 78 -18.99 4.31 18.27
N TYR A 79 -17.70 4.58 18.52
CA TYR A 79 -16.97 5.71 18.03
C TYR A 79 -16.37 5.41 16.65
N LEU A 80 -16.71 6.26 15.68
CA LEU A 80 -16.10 6.22 14.34
C LEU A 80 -14.79 7.03 14.39
N PRO A 81 -13.63 6.38 14.12
CA PRO A 81 -12.35 7.03 14.27
C PRO A 81 -12.12 8.12 13.21
N TYR A 82 -11.34 9.12 13.59
CA TYR A 82 -10.72 10.02 12.63
C TYR A 82 -9.43 9.42 12.12
N VAL A 83 -9.13 9.70 10.86
CA VAL A 83 -7.88 9.32 10.21
C VAL A 83 -7.17 10.56 9.68
N PHE A 84 -5.85 10.50 9.73
CA PHE A 84 -4.98 11.61 9.34
C PHE A 84 -4.03 11.15 8.25
N THR A 85 -3.96 11.91 7.17
CA THR A 85 -2.94 11.73 6.13
C THR A 85 -1.60 12.25 6.62
N GLU A 86 -0.53 12.03 5.85
CA GLU A 86 0.79 12.59 6.12
C GLU A 86 0.74 14.11 6.35
N HIS A 87 -0.04 14.83 5.53
CA HIS A 87 -0.23 16.28 5.65
C HIS A 87 -0.98 16.67 6.94
N GLY A 88 -2.02 15.88 7.30
CA GLY A 88 -2.74 16.06 8.56
C GLY A 88 -1.84 15.88 9.78
N ILE A 89 -0.94 14.87 9.73
CA ILE A 89 0.01 14.62 10.81
C ILE A 89 1.05 15.75 10.88
N ALA A 90 1.52 16.27 9.76
CA ALA A 90 2.37 17.45 9.75
C ALA A 90 1.69 18.66 10.40
N MET A 91 0.37 18.84 10.21
CA MET A 91 -0.40 19.90 10.88
C MET A 91 -0.52 19.67 12.41
N LEU A 92 -0.57 18.42 12.88
CA LEU A 92 -0.61 18.10 14.30
C LEU A 92 0.62 18.63 15.04
N SER A 93 1.80 18.66 14.41
CA SER A 93 3.02 19.20 15.03
C SER A 93 2.88 20.64 15.48
N GLY A 94 2.08 21.43 14.75
CA GLY A 94 1.84 22.85 15.08
C GLY A 94 0.80 23.09 16.18
N ILE A 95 0.05 22.06 16.61
CA ILE A 95 -1.00 22.19 17.62
C ILE A 95 -0.73 21.39 18.90
N LEU A 96 0.18 20.40 18.82
CA LEU A 96 0.61 19.57 19.97
C LEU A 96 1.97 20.05 20.48
N ASN A 97 2.06 21.26 20.94
CA ASN A 97 3.28 21.99 21.34
C ASN A 97 4.07 21.31 22.48
N SER A 98 4.62 20.11 22.26
CA SER A 98 5.54 19.44 23.18
C SER A 98 6.74 18.86 22.42
N GLU A 99 7.89 18.79 23.07
CA GLU A 99 9.10 18.18 22.48
C GLU A 99 8.85 16.73 22.03
N THR A 100 8.11 15.97 22.85
CA THR A 100 7.71 14.59 22.51
C THR A 100 6.88 14.56 21.24
N ALA A 101 5.91 15.46 21.06
CA ALA A 101 5.11 15.50 19.85
C ALA A 101 5.93 15.84 18.62
N ILE A 102 6.90 16.73 18.73
CA ILE A 102 7.83 17.08 17.64
C ILE A 102 8.62 15.85 17.21
N LEU A 103 9.25 15.14 18.15
CA LEU A 103 10.06 13.94 17.87
C LEU A 103 9.21 12.83 17.25
N VAL A 104 8.03 12.58 17.81
CA VAL A 104 7.09 11.58 17.29
C VAL A 104 6.62 11.94 15.87
N ASN A 105 6.33 13.20 15.59
CA ASN A 105 5.97 13.65 14.24
C ASN A 105 7.08 13.38 13.23
N ILE A 106 8.32 13.68 13.57
CA ILE A 106 9.48 13.41 12.71
C ILE A 106 9.54 11.91 12.35
N GLU A 107 9.39 11.03 13.34
CA GLU A 107 9.42 9.58 13.11
C GLU A 107 8.23 9.09 12.28
N ILE A 108 7.04 9.64 12.49
CA ILE A 108 5.86 9.28 11.69
C ILE A 108 6.05 9.72 10.23
N ILE A 109 6.49 10.95 9.98
CA ILE A 109 6.75 11.44 8.61
C ILE A 109 7.82 10.59 7.93
N ARG A 110 8.90 10.22 8.63
CA ARG A 110 9.91 9.29 8.09
C ARG A 110 9.31 7.95 7.70
N ALA A 111 8.36 7.42 8.50
CA ALA A 111 7.67 6.18 8.19
C ALA A 111 6.82 6.29 6.91
N PHE A 112 6.10 7.39 6.72
CA PHE A 112 5.35 7.65 5.48
C PHE A 112 6.28 7.75 4.26
N ILE A 113 7.40 8.47 4.39
CA ILE A 113 8.39 8.60 3.32
C ILE A 113 8.96 7.22 2.95
N ALA A 114 9.36 6.42 3.94
CA ALA A 114 9.92 5.09 3.73
C ALA A 114 8.92 4.15 3.04
N LEU A 115 7.65 4.16 3.44
CA LEU A 115 6.59 3.38 2.78
C LEU A 115 6.36 3.84 1.33
N ARG A 116 6.43 5.15 1.06
CA ARG A 116 6.31 5.68 -0.31
C ARG A 116 7.45 5.19 -1.19
N GLN A 117 8.69 5.25 -0.71
CA GLN A 117 9.87 4.75 -1.41
C GLN A 117 9.76 3.25 -1.70
N TYR A 118 9.35 2.46 -0.70
CA TYR A 118 9.14 1.03 -0.86
C TYR A 118 8.11 0.72 -1.96
N TYR A 119 6.99 1.44 -1.98
CA TYR A 119 5.95 1.26 -2.99
C TYR A 119 6.42 1.62 -4.41
N LEU A 120 7.18 2.71 -4.55
CA LEU A 120 7.74 3.10 -5.85
C LEU A 120 8.73 2.06 -6.38
N ASN A 121 9.61 1.54 -5.50
CA ASN A 121 10.54 0.47 -5.86
C ASN A 121 9.82 -0.83 -6.24
N TYR A 122 8.74 -1.18 -5.52
CA TYR A 122 7.94 -2.37 -5.82
C TYR A 122 7.29 -2.27 -7.21
N LYS A 123 6.72 -1.12 -7.53
CA LYS A 123 6.10 -0.87 -8.83
C LYS A 123 7.10 -0.92 -9.99
N ASP A 124 8.33 -0.45 -9.79
CA ASP A 124 9.40 -0.59 -10.77
C ASP A 124 9.79 -2.07 -11.00
N ILE A 125 9.87 -2.86 -9.94
CA ILE A 125 10.13 -4.30 -10.02
C ILE A 125 8.98 -5.02 -10.75
N GLU A 126 7.73 -4.73 -10.42
CA GLU A 126 6.55 -5.28 -11.07
C GLU A 126 6.61 -5.05 -12.60
N GLN A 127 6.86 -3.82 -13.02
CA GLN A 127 6.98 -3.49 -14.43
C GLN A 127 8.15 -4.21 -15.13
N ARG A 128 9.26 -4.43 -14.43
CA ARG A 128 10.40 -5.19 -14.96
C ARG A 128 10.08 -6.67 -15.09
N VAL A 129 9.29 -7.25 -14.18
CA VAL A 129 8.83 -8.63 -14.27
C VAL A 129 7.89 -8.80 -15.46
N ASP A 130 6.93 -7.90 -15.66
CA ASP A 130 6.02 -7.93 -16.81
C ASP A 130 6.80 -7.89 -18.14
N ASN A 131 7.80 -7.01 -18.26
CA ASN A 131 8.65 -6.94 -19.45
C ASN A 131 9.42 -8.24 -19.69
N ILE A 132 9.93 -8.90 -18.65
CA ILE A 132 10.64 -10.19 -18.76
C ILE A 132 9.66 -11.28 -19.21
N GLU A 133 8.43 -11.30 -18.73
CA GLU A 133 7.40 -12.25 -19.17
C GLU A 133 7.07 -12.09 -20.65
N ASP A 134 6.97 -10.86 -21.14
CA ASP A 134 6.74 -10.54 -22.56
C ASP A 134 7.93 -11.00 -23.44
N ASP A 135 9.17 -10.77 -22.98
CA ASP A 135 10.38 -11.22 -23.67
C ASP A 135 10.44 -12.76 -23.74
N ILE A 136 10.10 -13.45 -22.65
CA ILE A 136 10.03 -14.91 -22.61
C ILE A 136 8.99 -15.43 -23.59
N ASN A 137 7.80 -14.84 -23.64
CA ASN A 137 6.76 -15.24 -24.60
C ASN A 137 7.23 -15.06 -26.04
N SER A 138 7.91 -13.96 -26.34
CA SER A 138 8.49 -13.69 -27.66
C SER A 138 9.54 -14.74 -28.06
N ILE A 139 10.38 -15.17 -27.11
CA ILE A 139 11.36 -16.25 -27.31
C ILE A 139 10.65 -17.56 -27.60
N TYR A 140 9.61 -17.93 -26.85
CA TYR A 140 8.85 -19.15 -27.12
C TYR A 140 8.22 -19.14 -28.51
N HIS A 141 7.60 -18.06 -28.93
CA HIS A 141 7.05 -17.93 -30.29
C HIS A 141 8.13 -18.11 -31.37
N THR A 142 9.32 -17.55 -31.15
CA THR A 142 10.43 -17.70 -32.09
C THR A 142 10.94 -19.13 -32.14
N LEU A 143 11.04 -19.80 -30.99
CA LEU A 143 11.43 -21.21 -30.92
C LEU A 143 10.42 -22.12 -31.62
N ASP A 144 9.13 -21.93 -31.40
CA ASP A 144 8.06 -22.67 -32.05
C ASP A 144 8.13 -22.52 -33.59
N TYR A 145 8.36 -21.28 -34.05
CA TYR A 145 8.55 -21.02 -35.48
C TYR A 145 9.75 -21.77 -36.05
N LEU A 146 10.90 -21.74 -35.38
CA LEU A 146 12.12 -22.42 -35.82
C LEU A 146 11.97 -23.97 -35.83
N VAL A 147 11.28 -24.51 -34.81
CA VAL A 147 10.98 -25.96 -34.75
C VAL A 147 10.05 -26.37 -35.90
N ALA A 148 9.01 -25.57 -36.17
CA ALA A 148 8.10 -25.84 -37.28
C ALA A 148 8.81 -25.76 -38.64
N GLN A 149 9.70 -24.80 -38.83
CA GLN A 149 10.47 -24.63 -40.06
C GLN A 149 11.43 -25.85 -40.28
N LYS A 150 12.12 -26.30 -39.23
CA LYS A 150 12.99 -27.50 -39.30
C LYS A 150 12.20 -28.75 -39.66
N ALA A 151 10.99 -28.93 -39.13
CA ALA A 151 10.13 -30.06 -39.44
C ALA A 151 9.63 -30.07 -40.91
N ILE A 152 9.58 -28.89 -41.54
CA ILE A 152 9.26 -28.79 -42.99
C ILE A 152 10.45 -29.17 -43.84
N ASP A 153 11.66 -28.72 -43.46
CA ASP A 153 12.90 -29.00 -44.21
C ASP A 153 13.33 -30.49 -44.15
N GLU A 154 12.96 -31.21 -43.08
CA GLU A 154 13.24 -32.64 -42.89
C GLU A 154 12.24 -33.58 -43.58
N LYS A 155 11.19 -33.06 -44.26
CA LYS A 155 10.27 -33.90 -45.04
C LYS A 155 11.00 -34.46 -46.26
N PRO A 156 11.08 -35.80 -46.42
CA PRO A 156 11.73 -36.40 -47.58
C PRO A 156 10.99 -35.98 -48.86
N PRO A 157 11.71 -35.73 -49.98
CA PRO A 157 11.11 -35.33 -51.22
C PRO A 157 10.08 -36.38 -51.65
N ASN A 158 8.89 -35.96 -52.09
CA ASN A 158 7.83 -36.82 -52.62
C ASN A 158 8.41 -37.65 -53.76
N ARG A 159 8.60 -38.94 -53.55
CA ARG A 159 8.98 -39.85 -54.67
C ARG A 159 7.81 -39.90 -55.64
N ILE A 160 7.96 -39.20 -56.75
CA ILE A 160 7.08 -39.34 -57.91
C ILE A 160 7.36 -40.72 -58.51
N GLY A 161 6.51 -41.68 -58.17
CA GLY A 161 6.60 -43.04 -58.75
C GLY A 161 6.18 -43.00 -60.22
N PHE A 162 7.12 -43.08 -61.15
CA PHE A 162 6.80 -43.47 -62.52
C PHE A 162 6.40 -44.96 -62.51
N ARG A 163 5.12 -45.26 -62.77
CA ARG A 163 4.68 -46.59 -63.21
C ARG A 163 5.04 -46.72 -64.67
N LEU A 164 6.06 -47.57 -64.98
CA LEU A 164 6.26 -48.14 -66.29
C LEU A 164 5.13 -49.17 -66.51
N GLY A 165 4.29 -48.95 -67.53
CA GLY A 165 3.35 -49.94 -68.06
C GLY A 165 4.02 -51.03 -68.88
#